data_46f3d6b0628ee6a33c9b0c631109325f
#
_entry.id   46f3d6b0628ee6a33c9b0c631109325f
#
_cell.length_a   1.000
_cell.length_b   1.000
_cell.length_c   1.000
_cell.angle_alpha   90.00
_cell.angle_beta   90.00
_cell.angle_gamma   90.00
#
_symmetry.space_group_name_H-M   'P 1'
#
loop_
_entity.id
_entity.type
_entity.pdbx_description
1 polymer ?
#
loop_
_entity_poly.entity_id
_entity_poly.type
_entity_poly.pdbx_seq_one_letter_code
_entity_poly.pdbx_strand_id
1 'polypeptide(L)'
;LKKEEEEVRYYGEEALGLVETLGMVPAIEAADKMLKAAEVELISYENVGSTLVTIMVKGDVAAVRAAVEAGAEAAAAIGKLTAHNVMPRPIKGVGDIVSVHDIDL
;
A
#
# COMPACT_ATOMS: atom_id res chain seq x y z
N LEU A 1 -16.49 12.34 -11.62
CA LEU A 1 -15.15 11.85 -11.44
C LEU A 1 -14.83 10.79 -12.48
N LYS A 2 -13.79 11.00 -13.20
CA LYS A 2 -13.39 10.08 -14.24
C LYS A 2 -12.31 9.15 -13.73
N LYS A 3 -12.64 7.89 -13.63
CA LYS A 3 -11.70 6.92 -13.13
C LYS A 3 -10.42 6.88 -13.99
N GLU A 4 -10.57 6.93 -15.29
CA GLU A 4 -9.42 6.85 -16.17
C GLU A 4 -8.52 8.07 -16.07
N GLU A 5 -8.99 9.17 -15.50
CA GLU A 5 -8.19 10.37 -15.35
C GLU A 5 -7.54 10.48 -13.99
N GLU A 6 -8.09 9.81 -12.98
CA GLU A 6 -7.66 10.04 -11.62
C GLU A 6 -7.16 8.79 -10.92
N GLU A 7 -7.43 7.64 -11.49
CA GLU A 7 -7.05 6.42 -10.82
C GLU A 7 -5.54 6.26 -10.82
N VAL A 8 -5.05 5.70 -9.74
CA VAL A 8 -3.65 5.31 -9.62
C VAL A 8 -3.59 3.83 -9.89
N ARG A 9 -2.80 3.44 -10.89
CA ARG A 9 -2.73 2.05 -11.27
C ARG A 9 -1.35 1.49 -11.13
N TYR A 10 -1.28 0.21 -10.84
CA TYR A 10 -0.03 -0.50 -10.79
C TYR A 10 0.11 -1.34 -12.05
N TYR A 11 1.15 -1.06 -12.83
CA TYR A 11 1.38 -1.74 -14.10
C TYR A 11 2.50 -2.75 -14.07
N GLY A 12 3.06 -3.01 -12.89
CA GLY A 12 4.03 -4.08 -12.74
C GLY A 12 5.48 -3.69 -12.97
N GLU A 13 5.75 -2.40 -13.13
CA GLU A 13 7.12 -1.96 -13.39
C GLU A 13 7.77 -1.24 -12.21
N GLU A 14 6.95 -0.86 -11.26
CA GLU A 14 7.43 -0.11 -10.11
C GLU A 14 7.52 -1.00 -8.89
N ALA A 15 8.25 -0.54 -7.88
CA ALA A 15 8.29 -1.26 -6.62
C ALA A 15 6.92 -1.21 -5.98
N LEU A 16 6.58 -2.26 -5.26
CA LEU A 16 5.29 -2.38 -4.60
C LEU A 16 5.52 -2.55 -3.10
N GLY A 17 4.83 -1.75 -2.29
CA GLY A 17 4.91 -1.84 -0.85
C GLY A 17 3.57 -2.18 -0.24
N LEU A 18 3.58 -3.02 0.78
CA LEU A 18 2.36 -3.48 1.42
C LEU A 18 2.54 -3.43 2.94
N VAL A 19 1.49 -2.95 3.63
CA VAL A 19 1.45 -2.97 5.09
C VAL A 19 0.08 -3.50 5.49
N GLU A 20 0.07 -4.58 6.27
CA GLU A 20 -1.16 -5.22 6.71
C GLU A 20 -1.31 -5.07 8.21
N THR A 21 -2.53 -4.73 8.63
CA THR A 21 -2.82 -4.51 10.04
C THR A 21 -4.12 -5.21 10.42
N LEU A 22 -4.29 -5.39 11.73
CA LEU A 22 -5.55 -5.89 12.26
C LEU A 22 -6.45 -4.67 12.51
N GLY A 23 -7.42 -4.49 11.63
CA GLY A 23 -8.38 -3.40 11.75
C GLY A 23 -7.97 -2.15 11.01
N MET A 24 -8.95 -1.25 10.86
CA MET A 24 -8.80 -0.06 10.02
C MET A 24 -7.99 1.05 10.68
N VAL A 25 -8.03 1.17 12.00
CA VAL A 25 -7.36 2.30 12.65
C VAL A 25 -5.86 2.30 12.41
N PRO A 26 -5.13 1.21 12.72
CA PRO A 26 -3.71 1.23 12.41
C PRO A 26 -3.42 1.27 10.91
N ALA A 27 -4.34 0.78 10.08
CA ALA A 27 -4.16 0.84 8.63
C ALA A 27 -4.19 2.28 8.12
N ILE A 28 -5.12 3.08 8.60
CA ILE A 28 -5.23 4.48 8.19
C ILE A 28 -3.99 5.26 8.66
N GLU A 29 -3.54 4.98 9.88
CA GLU A 29 -2.33 5.61 10.38
C GLU A 29 -1.13 5.25 9.51
N ALA A 30 -1.02 3.97 9.13
CA ALA A 30 0.05 3.52 8.25
C ALA A 30 0.00 4.27 6.91
N ALA A 31 -1.19 4.35 6.31
CA ALA A 31 -1.34 5.01 5.02
C ALA A 31 -0.89 6.47 5.09
N ASP A 32 -1.31 7.17 6.13
CA ASP A 32 -0.94 8.57 6.30
C ASP A 32 0.58 8.72 6.38
N LYS A 33 1.22 7.91 7.21
CA LYS A 33 2.66 8.02 7.41
C LYS A 33 3.44 7.60 6.17
N MET A 34 2.94 6.61 5.45
CA MET A 34 3.59 6.18 4.22
C MET A 34 3.60 7.29 3.18
N LEU A 35 2.47 7.95 3.01
CA LEU A 35 2.34 9.02 2.03
C LEU A 35 3.12 10.27 2.42
N LYS A 36 3.34 10.48 3.72
CA LYS A 36 4.12 11.61 4.19
C LYS A 36 5.62 11.34 4.20
N ALA A 37 6.01 10.07 4.28
CA ALA A 37 7.42 9.71 4.43
C ALA A 37 8.19 9.74 3.13
N ALA A 38 7.54 9.49 2.01
CA ALA A 38 8.26 9.36 0.74
C ALA A 38 7.30 9.60 -0.42
N GLU A 39 7.90 9.76 -1.59
CA GLU A 39 7.15 10.00 -2.81
C GLU A 39 6.60 8.69 -3.34
N VAL A 40 5.50 8.25 -2.79
CA VAL A 40 4.82 7.02 -3.23
C VAL A 40 3.36 7.33 -3.49
N GLU A 41 2.71 6.46 -4.25
CA GLU A 41 1.30 6.60 -4.57
C GLU A 41 0.52 5.46 -3.97
N LEU A 42 -0.59 5.78 -3.33
CA LEU A 42 -1.50 4.79 -2.78
C LEU A 42 -2.30 4.20 -3.92
N ILE A 43 -2.18 2.90 -4.13
CA ILE A 43 -2.85 2.26 -5.27
C ILE A 43 -4.06 1.44 -4.84
N SER A 44 -4.07 0.97 -3.60
CA SER A 44 -5.16 0.10 -3.19
C SER A 44 -5.17 -0.05 -1.68
N TYR A 45 -6.34 -0.42 -1.15
CA TYR A 45 -6.41 -1.02 0.17
C TYR A 45 -7.38 -2.18 0.09
N GLU A 46 -7.19 -3.15 0.95
CA GLU A 46 -8.04 -4.34 0.96
C GLU A 46 -8.44 -4.63 2.38
N ASN A 47 -9.75 -4.83 2.59
CA ASN A 47 -10.31 -5.12 3.89
C ASN A 47 -10.98 -6.49 3.82
N VAL A 48 -10.24 -7.51 4.15
CA VAL A 48 -10.71 -8.89 4.04
C VAL A 48 -11.43 -9.29 5.32
N GLY A 49 -12.73 -9.55 5.19
CA GLY A 49 -13.52 -10.00 6.34
C GLY A 49 -13.62 -9.00 7.47
N SER A 50 -13.35 -7.72 7.17
CA SER A 50 -13.42 -6.64 8.15
C SER A 50 -12.39 -6.77 9.28
N THR A 51 -11.47 -7.70 9.17
CA THR A 51 -10.49 -7.96 10.21
C THR A 51 -9.10 -7.47 9.82
N LEU A 52 -8.63 -7.88 8.65
CA LEU A 52 -7.30 -7.49 8.17
C LEU A 52 -7.45 -6.44 7.08
N VAL A 53 -6.59 -5.43 7.16
CA VAL A 53 -6.59 -4.34 6.19
C VAL A 53 -5.18 -4.22 5.63
N THR A 54 -5.06 -4.22 4.31
CA THR A 54 -3.77 -4.10 3.64
C THR A 54 -3.73 -2.81 2.83
N ILE A 55 -2.69 -2.01 3.08
CA ILE A 55 -2.43 -0.78 2.33
C ILE A 55 -1.34 -1.09 1.32
N MET A 56 -1.57 -0.69 0.07
CA MET A 56 -0.60 -0.93 -1.01
C MET A 56 -0.17 0.39 -1.64
N VAL A 57 1.14 0.56 -1.80
CA VAL A 57 1.71 1.75 -2.43
C VAL A 57 2.69 1.33 -3.51
N LYS A 58 2.95 2.23 -4.44
CA LYS A 58 3.92 2.00 -5.50
C LYS A 58 4.83 3.20 -5.64
N GLY A 59 5.96 2.99 -6.28
CA GLY A 59 6.89 4.06 -6.56
C GLY A 59 8.30 3.52 -6.78
N ASP A 60 9.27 4.43 -6.69
CA ASP A 60 10.66 4.06 -6.75
C ASP A 60 11.00 3.18 -5.54
N VAL A 61 11.92 2.22 -5.72
CA VAL A 61 12.18 1.23 -4.68
C VAL A 61 12.65 1.87 -3.37
N ALA A 62 13.49 2.90 -3.44
CA ALA A 62 13.97 3.55 -2.22
C ALA A 62 12.83 4.25 -1.50
N ALA A 63 11.94 4.90 -2.25
CA ALA A 63 10.80 5.58 -1.68
C ALA A 63 9.83 4.58 -1.06
N VAL A 64 9.60 3.47 -1.74
CA VAL A 64 8.69 2.45 -1.23
C VAL A 64 9.23 1.81 0.05
N ARG A 65 10.55 1.57 0.10
CA ARG A 65 11.15 1.03 1.34
C ARG A 65 10.96 1.98 2.49
N ALA A 66 11.23 3.27 2.27
CA ALA A 66 11.06 4.27 3.32
C ALA A 66 9.61 4.36 3.76
N ALA A 67 8.68 4.32 2.81
CA ALA A 67 7.26 4.40 3.12
C ALA A 67 6.81 3.21 3.95
N VAL A 68 7.19 1.99 3.54
CA VAL A 68 6.77 0.79 4.26
C VAL A 68 7.34 0.77 5.68
N GLU A 69 8.60 1.18 5.84
CA GLU A 69 9.21 1.23 7.15
C GLU A 69 8.45 2.19 8.07
N ALA A 70 8.15 3.39 7.55
CA ALA A 70 7.42 4.39 8.33
C ALA A 70 6.01 3.92 8.67
N GLY A 71 5.33 3.32 7.68
CA GLY A 71 3.96 2.85 7.89
C GLY A 71 3.88 1.70 8.88
N ALA A 72 4.81 0.76 8.77
CA ALA A 72 4.83 -0.39 9.67
C ALA A 72 5.10 0.07 11.11
N GLU A 73 6.05 0.98 11.29
CA GLU A 73 6.36 1.49 12.60
C GLU A 73 5.17 2.23 13.22
N ALA A 74 4.52 3.07 12.41
CA ALA A 74 3.38 3.85 12.89
C ALA A 74 2.21 2.96 13.26
N ALA A 75 1.93 1.95 12.44
CA ALA A 75 0.84 1.02 12.71
C ALA A 75 1.10 0.25 14.01
N ALA A 76 2.33 -0.23 14.18
CA ALA A 76 2.69 -1.01 15.36
C ALA A 76 2.60 -0.18 16.63
N ALA A 77 2.75 1.14 16.54
CA ALA A 77 2.70 2.01 17.70
C ALA A 77 1.29 2.17 18.26
N ILE A 78 0.26 2.00 17.43
CA ILE A 78 -1.12 2.22 17.91
C ILE A 78 -2.02 1.01 17.74
N GLY A 79 -1.53 -0.05 17.10
CA GLY A 79 -2.35 -1.23 16.88
C GLY A 79 -1.50 -2.43 16.57
N LYS A 80 -2.10 -3.40 15.88
CA LYS A 80 -1.38 -4.62 15.56
C LYS A 80 -0.98 -4.65 14.09
N LEU A 81 0.32 -4.65 13.87
CA LEU A 81 0.91 -4.86 12.56
C LEU A 81 1.02 -6.36 12.34
N THR A 82 0.45 -6.88 11.28
CA THR A 82 0.46 -8.32 11.02
C THR A 82 1.48 -8.73 9.97
N ALA A 83 1.73 -7.86 8.98
CA ALA A 83 2.71 -8.19 7.94
C ALA A 83 3.07 -6.93 7.16
N HIS A 84 4.25 -6.93 6.57
CA HIS A 84 4.62 -5.87 5.63
C HIS A 84 5.66 -6.43 4.68
N ASN A 85 5.74 -5.84 3.50
CA ASN A 85 6.69 -6.32 2.50
C ASN A 85 6.98 -5.24 1.47
N VAL A 86 8.14 -5.35 0.87
CA VAL A 86 8.53 -4.52 -0.28
C VAL A 86 8.96 -5.47 -1.38
N MET A 87 8.35 -5.30 -2.55
CA MET A 87 8.78 -6.02 -3.74
C MET A 87 9.48 -5.03 -4.66
N PRO A 88 10.81 -5.11 -4.78
CA PRO A 88 11.54 -4.10 -5.57
C PRO A 88 11.19 -4.14 -7.05
N ARG A 89 10.92 -5.32 -7.57
CA ARG A 89 10.67 -5.47 -9.00
C ARG A 89 9.75 -6.68 -9.22
N PRO A 90 8.46 -6.53 -8.92
CA PRO A 90 7.54 -7.65 -9.09
C PRO A 90 7.40 -8.03 -10.56
N ILE A 91 7.17 -9.30 -10.81
CA ILE A 91 6.96 -9.76 -12.19
C ILE A 91 5.59 -9.30 -12.64
N LYS A 92 5.38 -9.34 -13.97
CA LYS A 92 4.17 -8.78 -14.56
C LYS A 92 2.88 -9.38 -14.00
N GLY A 93 2.88 -10.68 -13.71
CA GLY A 93 1.67 -11.32 -13.18
C GLY A 93 1.20 -10.74 -11.87
N VAL A 94 2.10 -10.15 -11.08
CA VAL A 94 1.72 -9.49 -9.82
C VAL A 94 0.84 -8.29 -10.11
N GLY A 95 1.14 -7.54 -11.17
CA GLY A 95 0.33 -6.38 -11.54
C GLY A 95 -1.11 -6.77 -11.85
N ASP A 96 -1.30 -7.94 -12.48
CA ASP A 96 -2.64 -8.41 -12.80
C ASP A 96 -3.45 -8.69 -11.55
N ILE A 97 -2.79 -9.18 -10.50
CA ILE A 97 -3.47 -9.44 -9.23
C ILE A 97 -3.81 -8.14 -8.53
N VAL A 98 -2.84 -7.23 -8.45
CA VAL A 98 -3.00 -5.98 -7.72
C VAL A 98 -4.04 -5.07 -8.37
N SER A 99 -4.10 -5.05 -9.68
CA SER A 99 -5.02 -4.15 -10.38
C SER A 99 -6.49 -4.44 -10.08
N VAL A 100 -6.80 -5.64 -9.62
CA VAL A 100 -8.16 -5.99 -9.23
C VAL A 100 -8.59 -5.19 -8.01
N HIS A 101 -7.63 -4.71 -7.23
CA HIS A 101 -7.89 -4.00 -5.99
C HIS A 101 -7.60 -2.51 -6.08
N ASP A 102 -7.45 -1.98 -7.29
CA ASP A 102 -7.19 -0.55 -7.46
C ASP A 102 -8.24 0.29 -6.77
N ILE A 103 -7.80 1.39 -6.18
CA ILE A 103 -8.71 2.33 -5.55
C ILE A 103 -9.51 3.03 -6.63
N ASP A 104 -10.82 3.06 -6.41
CA ASP A 104 -11.73 3.71 -7.35
C ASP A 104 -11.93 5.15 -6.90
N LEU A 105 -11.15 6.02 -7.50
CA LEU A 105 -11.22 7.44 -7.17
C LEU A 105 -12.23 8.14 -8.06
#